data_74b3d3bbedfd21efa7d19dba99c4d93e
#
_entry.id   74b3d3bbedfd21efa7d19dba99c4d93e
#
_cell.length_a   1.000
_cell.length_b   1.000
_cell.length_c   1.000
_cell.angle_alpha   90.00
_cell.angle_beta   90.00
_cell.angle_gamma   90.00
#
_symmetry.space_group_name_H-M   'P 1'
#
loop_
_entity.id
_entity.type
_entity.pdbx_description
1 polymer ?
#
loop_
_entity_poly.entity_id
_entity_poly.type
_entity_poly.pdbx_seq_one_letter_code
_entity_poly.pdbx_strand_id
1 'polypeptide(L)'
;IPESISIKDLAEKIKKAPSAIVMALMKKGIMANINQEIDFDTAVLVAAEFNINVEELPPEVDLTEIPEYEDSERELLPRPPVVTVMGHVDHGKTSLLDVIRKTSVTSSEAGGITQHIGAYQVMCKNKKIVFLDTPGHEAFTAMRARGAQVTDIAVLVVAADDGVMPQTLEAINHAKAAKVPIVVAINKIDKPGANPEHVKQQLSEHELVAEDWGGDTIMVPVSAKQKMGINDLLEMILLVAEMQELKANPNRDARGIIIEAQLDKGRGPVATVLVQNGTLHIGDSIIAGTAYGKVRAMINDRGEKVKKAGPSMPVEVLGLSDVPQAGDEMAALEEHLARTIAEKRIGKQRTELIN
;
A
#
# COMPACT_ATOMS: atom_id res chain seq x y z
N ILE A 1 -15.18 30.94 -10.92
CA ILE A 1 -15.26 30.76 -9.46
C ILE A 1 -15.33 29.26 -9.15
N PRO A 2 -14.82 28.79 -7.99
CA PRO A 2 -14.93 27.40 -7.58
C PRO A 2 -16.39 26.99 -7.29
N GLU A 3 -16.62 25.68 -7.09
CA GLU A 3 -17.94 25.07 -6.79
C GLU A 3 -18.60 25.69 -5.54
N SER A 4 -17.81 26.08 -4.53
CA SER A 4 -18.26 26.92 -3.43
C SER A 4 -17.31 28.10 -3.22
N ILE A 5 -17.85 29.25 -2.82
CA ILE A 5 -17.06 30.47 -2.62
C ILE A 5 -17.65 31.29 -1.44
N SER A 6 -16.76 31.88 -0.63
CA SER A 6 -17.23 32.81 0.39
C SER A 6 -17.76 34.10 -0.23
N ILE A 7 -18.76 34.70 0.42
CA ILE A 7 -19.33 35.97 -0.05
C ILE A 7 -18.24 37.07 -0.11
N LYS A 8 -17.29 37.03 0.79
CA LYS A 8 -16.15 37.95 0.81
C LYS A 8 -15.27 37.79 -0.44
N ASP A 9 -14.91 36.55 -0.78
CA ASP A 9 -14.05 36.27 -1.93
C ASP A 9 -14.78 36.51 -3.27
N LEU A 10 -16.07 36.21 -3.30
CA LEU A 10 -16.91 36.57 -4.45
C LEU A 10 -16.95 38.09 -4.64
N ALA A 11 -17.12 38.85 -3.57
CA ALA A 11 -17.13 40.34 -3.59
C ALA A 11 -15.81 40.88 -4.15
N GLU A 12 -14.69 40.36 -3.73
CA GLU A 12 -13.37 40.73 -4.22
C GLU A 12 -13.20 40.41 -5.71
N LYS A 13 -13.59 39.22 -6.13
CA LYS A 13 -13.50 38.78 -7.55
C LYS A 13 -14.37 39.61 -8.49
N ILE A 14 -15.59 39.93 -8.07
CA ILE A 14 -16.50 40.77 -8.90
C ILE A 14 -16.35 42.27 -8.66
N LYS A 15 -15.39 42.69 -7.81
CA LYS A 15 -15.09 44.07 -7.43
C LYS A 15 -16.31 44.84 -6.94
N LYS A 16 -17.10 44.22 -6.05
CA LYS A 16 -18.28 44.81 -5.40
C LYS A 16 -18.14 44.74 -3.89
N ALA A 17 -18.88 45.59 -3.20
CA ALA A 17 -18.88 45.55 -1.73
C ALA A 17 -19.58 44.27 -1.22
N PRO A 18 -19.04 43.58 -0.21
CA PRO A 18 -19.67 42.38 0.36
C PRO A 18 -21.12 42.61 0.81
N SER A 19 -21.42 43.82 1.33
CA SER A 19 -22.77 44.20 1.74
C SER A 19 -23.76 44.24 0.57
N ALA A 20 -23.31 44.59 -0.65
CA ALA A 20 -24.16 44.59 -1.83
C ALA A 20 -24.56 43.17 -2.25
N ILE A 21 -23.65 42.21 -2.09
CA ILE A 21 -23.92 40.77 -2.35
C ILE A 21 -24.89 40.22 -1.34
N VAL A 22 -24.70 40.54 -0.07
CA VAL A 22 -25.63 40.12 1.02
C VAL A 22 -27.03 40.67 0.78
N MET A 23 -27.14 41.95 0.34
CA MET A 23 -28.44 42.54 -0.01
C MET A 23 -29.09 41.86 -1.23
N ALA A 24 -28.29 41.48 -2.24
CA ALA A 24 -28.79 40.78 -3.42
C ALA A 24 -29.32 39.38 -3.04
N LEU A 25 -28.64 38.66 -2.14
CA LEU A 25 -29.07 37.38 -1.57
C LEU A 25 -30.36 37.53 -0.76
N MET A 26 -30.45 38.57 0.10
CA MET A 26 -31.65 38.85 0.89
C MET A 26 -32.88 39.16 0.02
N LYS A 27 -32.74 39.87 -1.09
CA LYS A 27 -33.83 40.07 -2.03
C LYS A 27 -34.35 38.80 -2.66
N LYS A 28 -33.52 37.77 -2.75
CA LYS A 28 -33.87 36.41 -3.22
C LYS A 28 -34.32 35.47 -2.12
N GLY A 29 -34.45 35.98 -0.88
CA GLY A 29 -34.91 35.19 0.27
C GLY A 29 -33.82 34.34 0.94
N ILE A 30 -32.55 34.55 0.57
CA ILE A 30 -31.42 33.81 1.15
C ILE A 30 -30.79 34.71 2.22
N MET A 31 -30.88 34.30 3.47
CA MET A 31 -30.17 34.96 4.57
C MET A 31 -28.72 34.46 4.63
N ALA A 32 -27.78 35.34 4.38
CA ALA A 32 -26.38 34.98 4.37
C ALA A 32 -25.51 35.99 5.11
N ASN A 33 -24.42 35.50 5.70
CA ASN A 33 -23.41 36.31 6.39
C ASN A 33 -22.20 36.50 5.48
N ILE A 34 -21.41 37.56 5.67
CA ILE A 34 -20.25 37.92 4.85
C ILE A 34 -19.21 36.78 4.74
N ASN A 35 -19.07 35.98 5.78
CA ASN A 35 -18.14 34.86 5.82
C ASN A 35 -18.76 33.52 5.40
N GLN A 36 -20.02 33.54 5.01
CA GLN A 36 -20.73 32.32 4.59
C GLN A 36 -20.32 31.90 3.19
N GLU A 37 -20.14 30.61 2.97
CA GLU A 37 -19.95 30.02 1.66
C GLU A 37 -21.29 29.85 0.94
N ILE A 38 -21.31 30.14 -0.33
CA ILE A 38 -22.43 29.95 -1.26
C ILE A 38 -21.99 29.01 -2.37
N ASP A 39 -22.91 28.21 -2.89
CA ASP A 39 -22.70 27.33 -4.02
C ASP A 39 -22.58 28.11 -5.35
N PHE A 40 -22.06 27.46 -6.38
CA PHE A 40 -21.86 28.06 -7.69
C PHE A 40 -23.15 28.63 -8.26
N ASP A 41 -24.26 27.89 -8.19
CA ASP A 41 -25.56 28.32 -8.71
C ASP A 41 -26.06 29.61 -8.05
N THR A 42 -25.93 29.70 -6.74
CA THR A 42 -26.26 30.92 -5.98
C THR A 42 -25.35 32.08 -6.36
N ALA A 43 -24.05 31.80 -6.55
CA ALA A 43 -23.06 32.81 -6.95
C ALA A 43 -23.35 33.35 -8.37
N VAL A 44 -23.75 32.50 -9.32
CA VAL A 44 -24.17 32.87 -10.67
C VAL A 44 -25.43 33.76 -10.61
N LEU A 45 -26.41 33.37 -9.80
CA LEU A 45 -27.64 34.18 -9.64
C LEU A 45 -27.37 35.57 -9.07
N VAL A 46 -26.42 35.73 -8.18
CA VAL A 46 -26.03 36.99 -7.59
C VAL A 46 -25.20 37.80 -8.59
N ALA A 47 -24.24 37.19 -9.29
CA ALA A 47 -23.40 37.86 -10.27
C ALA A 47 -24.21 38.39 -11.45
N ALA A 48 -25.25 37.65 -11.85
CA ALA A 48 -26.17 38.07 -12.91
C ALA A 48 -26.92 39.40 -12.58
N GLU A 49 -27.22 39.65 -11.30
CA GLU A 49 -27.84 40.91 -10.84
C GLU A 49 -26.91 42.12 -11.03
N PHE A 50 -25.60 41.87 -11.09
CA PHE A 50 -24.57 42.87 -11.36
C PHE A 50 -24.11 42.88 -12.82
N ASN A 51 -24.80 42.14 -13.71
CA ASN A 51 -24.43 41.95 -15.13
C ASN A 51 -23.01 41.37 -15.32
N ILE A 52 -22.60 40.47 -14.46
CA ILE A 52 -21.31 39.80 -14.53
C ILE A 52 -21.54 38.32 -14.82
N ASN A 53 -20.95 37.84 -15.90
CA ASN A 53 -20.92 36.41 -16.20
C ASN A 53 -19.83 35.74 -15.37
N VAL A 54 -20.18 34.63 -14.74
CA VAL A 54 -19.30 33.83 -13.92
C VAL A 54 -19.18 32.45 -14.56
N GLU A 55 -17.96 32.03 -14.80
CA GLU A 55 -17.66 30.69 -15.28
C GLU A 55 -17.19 29.84 -14.10
N GLU A 56 -17.59 28.57 -14.10
CA GLU A 56 -17.09 27.61 -13.14
C GLU A 56 -15.60 27.35 -13.44
N LEU A 57 -14.76 27.60 -12.44
CA LEU A 57 -13.39 27.14 -12.53
C LEU A 57 -13.42 25.62 -12.39
N PRO A 58 -12.71 24.90 -13.26
CA PRO A 58 -12.53 23.48 -13.03
C PRO A 58 -12.02 23.29 -11.58
N PRO A 59 -12.45 22.23 -10.88
CA PRO A 59 -12.02 21.97 -9.53
C PRO A 59 -10.50 22.12 -9.48
N GLU A 60 -10.00 22.86 -8.49
CA GLU A 60 -8.56 22.98 -8.29
C GLU A 60 -8.02 21.56 -8.16
N VAL A 61 -7.31 21.11 -9.19
CA VAL A 61 -6.59 19.84 -9.12
C VAL A 61 -5.67 19.97 -7.92
N ASP A 62 -5.90 19.17 -6.88
CA ASP A 62 -5.01 19.17 -5.73
C ASP A 62 -3.65 18.68 -6.21
N LEU A 63 -2.78 19.65 -6.52
CA LEU A 63 -1.43 19.37 -7.01
C LEU A 63 -0.54 18.68 -5.94
N THR A 64 -1.12 18.27 -4.83
CA THR A 64 -0.46 17.39 -3.85
C THR A 64 -0.80 15.93 -4.07
N GLU A 65 -1.84 15.65 -4.86
CA GLU A 65 -2.28 14.29 -5.19
C GLU A 65 -1.66 13.81 -6.51
N ILE A 66 -1.41 12.52 -6.56
CA ILE A 66 -0.93 11.86 -7.78
C ILE A 66 -2.16 11.58 -8.65
N PRO A 67 -2.16 12.00 -9.93
CA PRO A 67 -3.30 11.76 -10.81
C PRO A 67 -3.68 10.28 -10.87
N GLU A 68 -4.94 9.95 -10.63
CA GLU A 68 -5.46 8.61 -10.80
C GLU A 68 -5.94 8.38 -12.24
N TYR A 69 -5.65 7.19 -12.76
CA TYR A 69 -6.12 6.75 -14.06
C TYR A 69 -6.76 5.38 -13.92
N GLU A 70 -7.94 5.21 -14.47
CA GLU A 70 -8.60 3.91 -14.55
C GLU A 70 -8.01 3.09 -15.70
N ASP A 71 -7.66 1.84 -15.40
CA ASP A 71 -7.18 0.90 -16.39
C ASP A 71 -8.36 0.21 -17.08
N SER A 72 -8.27 -0.01 -18.39
CA SER A 72 -9.26 -0.82 -19.10
C SER A 72 -9.08 -2.31 -18.75
N GLU A 73 -10.17 -3.05 -18.62
CA GLU A 73 -10.12 -4.49 -18.31
C GLU A 73 -9.25 -5.31 -19.30
N ARG A 74 -9.13 -4.84 -20.53
CA ARG A 74 -8.33 -5.49 -21.59
C ARG A 74 -6.82 -5.39 -21.38
N GLU A 75 -6.38 -4.43 -20.58
CA GLU A 75 -4.96 -4.19 -20.30
C GLU A 75 -4.50 -4.88 -19.02
N LEU A 76 -5.44 -5.43 -18.25
CA LEU A 76 -5.16 -6.10 -16.99
C LEU A 76 -4.64 -7.52 -17.23
N LEU A 77 -3.45 -7.81 -16.71
CA LEU A 77 -2.83 -9.12 -16.72
C LEU A 77 -2.70 -9.69 -15.30
N PRO A 78 -2.73 -11.02 -15.14
CA PRO A 78 -2.48 -11.64 -13.83
C PRO A 78 -1.13 -11.21 -13.25
N ARG A 79 -1.10 -10.94 -11.97
CA ARG A 79 0.11 -10.59 -11.22
C ARG A 79 0.35 -11.54 -10.06
N PRO A 80 1.60 -11.69 -9.60
CA PRO A 80 1.91 -12.46 -8.40
C PRO A 80 1.21 -11.91 -7.16
N PRO A 81 0.76 -12.79 -6.24
CA PRO A 81 0.23 -12.36 -4.96
C PRO A 81 1.33 -11.81 -4.06
N VAL A 82 0.97 -10.80 -3.27
CA VAL A 82 1.79 -10.24 -2.21
C VAL A 82 1.30 -10.77 -0.88
N VAL A 83 2.18 -11.45 -0.15
CA VAL A 83 1.85 -12.19 1.07
C VAL A 83 2.61 -11.62 2.26
N THR A 84 1.91 -11.35 3.34
CA THR A 84 2.51 -10.97 4.62
C THR A 84 2.35 -12.08 5.64
N VAL A 85 3.40 -12.33 6.42
CA VAL A 85 3.39 -13.33 7.48
C VAL A 85 3.21 -12.66 8.83
N MET A 86 2.23 -13.12 9.60
CA MET A 86 1.81 -12.54 10.88
C MET A 86 1.71 -13.62 11.96
N GLY A 87 1.62 -13.18 13.21
CA GLY A 87 1.42 -14.07 14.35
C GLY A 87 2.27 -13.67 15.54
N HIS A 88 2.18 -14.44 16.62
CA HIS A 88 2.87 -14.19 17.87
C HIS A 88 4.41 -14.33 17.74
N VAL A 89 5.14 -13.61 18.59
CA VAL A 89 6.60 -13.83 18.78
C VAL A 89 6.81 -15.31 19.16
N ASP A 90 7.94 -15.88 18.76
CA ASP A 90 8.32 -17.27 19.02
C ASP A 90 7.45 -18.37 18.37
N HIS A 91 6.42 -18.05 17.63
CA HIS A 91 5.66 -19.03 16.84
C HIS A 91 6.39 -19.51 15.58
N GLY A 92 7.57 -18.95 15.31
CA GLY A 92 8.46 -19.41 14.23
C GLY A 92 8.23 -18.71 12.87
N LYS A 93 7.70 -17.48 12.85
CA LYS A 93 7.53 -16.69 11.62
C LYS A 93 8.83 -16.57 10.83
N THR A 94 9.89 -16.08 11.47
CA THR A 94 11.21 -15.88 10.84
C THR A 94 11.79 -17.22 10.35
N SER A 95 11.69 -18.28 11.15
CA SER A 95 12.13 -19.61 10.74
C SER A 95 11.36 -20.15 9.54
N LEU A 96 10.05 -19.89 9.49
CA LEU A 96 9.21 -20.28 8.36
C LEU A 96 9.60 -19.51 7.09
N LEU A 97 9.77 -18.19 7.19
CA LEU A 97 10.22 -17.34 6.09
C LEU A 97 11.61 -17.74 5.60
N ASP A 98 12.54 -18.03 6.49
CA ASP A 98 13.88 -18.52 6.13
C ASP A 98 13.84 -19.84 5.36
N VAL A 99 12.97 -20.77 5.76
CA VAL A 99 12.79 -22.02 5.06
C VAL A 99 12.16 -21.80 3.69
N ILE A 100 11.12 -21.01 3.60
CA ILE A 100 10.48 -20.64 2.34
C ILE A 100 11.50 -19.98 1.39
N ARG A 101 12.30 -19.07 1.88
CA ARG A 101 13.36 -18.39 1.11
C ARG A 101 14.42 -19.38 0.65
N LYS A 102 14.90 -20.26 1.50
CA LYS A 102 15.94 -21.27 1.18
C LYS A 102 15.44 -22.35 0.21
N THR A 103 14.18 -22.75 0.30
CA THR A 103 13.61 -23.73 -0.65
C THR A 103 13.46 -23.17 -2.04
N SER A 104 13.33 -21.86 -2.20
CA SER A 104 13.28 -21.19 -3.50
C SER A 104 14.65 -20.89 -4.08
N VAL A 105 15.69 -20.79 -3.23
CA VAL A 105 17.09 -20.60 -3.63
C VAL A 105 17.68 -22.00 -3.88
N THR A 106 17.31 -22.61 -4.98
CA THR A 106 17.99 -23.83 -5.43
C THR A 106 19.42 -23.48 -5.82
N SER A 107 20.35 -23.93 -4.99
CA SER A 107 21.72 -24.40 -5.33
C SER A 107 22.70 -23.45 -6.03
N SER A 108 22.57 -22.14 -6.07
CA SER A 108 23.56 -21.30 -6.76
C SER A 108 24.15 -20.09 -5.99
N GLU A 109 23.95 -19.98 -4.70
CA GLU A 109 24.59 -18.89 -3.95
C GLU A 109 25.63 -19.41 -2.95
N ALA A 110 26.89 -19.36 -3.39
CA ALA A 110 28.05 -19.22 -2.53
C ALA A 110 28.10 -17.75 -2.05
N GLY A 111 27.68 -17.49 -0.83
CA GLY A 111 27.81 -16.18 -0.21
C GLY A 111 26.58 -15.78 0.60
N GLY A 112 26.55 -16.15 1.88
CA GLY A 112 25.50 -15.71 2.80
C GLY A 112 25.56 -14.20 3.07
N ILE A 113 25.06 -13.40 2.17
CA ILE A 113 24.81 -11.98 2.37
C ILE A 113 23.32 -11.84 2.57
N THR A 114 22.92 -11.65 3.82
CA THR A 114 21.57 -11.22 4.17
C THR A 114 21.40 -9.82 3.59
N GLN A 115 20.77 -9.73 2.44
CA GLN A 115 20.41 -8.46 1.87
C GLN A 115 19.15 -7.97 2.56
N HIS A 116 19.18 -6.74 3.02
CA HIS A 116 18.15 -6.06 3.79
C HIS A 116 16.99 -5.56 2.90
N ILE A 117 16.47 -6.42 2.03
CA ILE A 117 15.23 -6.10 1.33
C ILE A 117 14.10 -6.75 2.10
N GLY A 118 13.19 -5.93 2.64
CA GLY A 118 12.02 -6.39 3.40
C GLY A 118 10.96 -7.11 2.56
N ALA A 119 11.29 -7.49 1.32
CA ALA A 119 10.43 -8.22 0.42
C ALA A 119 11.24 -9.12 -0.52
N TYR A 120 10.75 -10.31 -0.81
CA TYR A 120 11.43 -11.25 -1.70
C TYR A 120 10.45 -12.12 -2.48
N GLN A 121 10.91 -12.65 -3.62
CA GLN A 121 10.14 -13.49 -4.52
C GLN A 121 10.47 -14.97 -4.32
N VAL A 122 9.44 -15.80 -4.33
CA VAL A 122 9.52 -17.26 -4.22
C VAL A 122 8.83 -17.88 -5.42
N MET A 123 9.43 -18.93 -5.97
CA MET A 123 8.83 -19.71 -7.07
C MET A 123 8.17 -20.98 -6.52
N CYS A 124 6.91 -21.17 -6.87
CA CYS A 124 6.16 -22.39 -6.58
C CYS A 124 5.38 -22.80 -7.85
N LYS A 125 5.62 -24.01 -8.37
CA LYS A 125 4.95 -24.53 -9.59
C LYS A 125 4.96 -23.53 -10.77
N ASN A 126 6.10 -22.91 -11.03
CA ASN A 126 6.29 -21.88 -12.07
C ASN A 126 5.48 -20.60 -11.88
N LYS A 127 4.90 -20.38 -10.70
CA LYS A 127 4.24 -19.14 -10.32
C LYS A 127 5.05 -18.43 -9.25
N LYS A 128 5.06 -17.10 -9.30
CA LYS A 128 5.75 -16.27 -8.31
C LYS A 128 4.82 -15.94 -7.16
N ILE A 129 5.38 -15.92 -5.95
CA ILE A 129 4.75 -15.39 -4.74
C ILE A 129 5.72 -14.37 -4.15
N VAL A 130 5.22 -13.21 -3.75
CA VAL A 130 6.03 -12.17 -3.11
C VAL A 130 5.73 -12.17 -1.62
N PHE A 131 6.75 -12.39 -0.81
CA PHE A 131 6.65 -12.31 0.64
C PHE A 131 7.19 -10.98 1.13
N LEU A 132 6.45 -10.35 2.06
CA LEU A 132 6.92 -9.19 2.79
C LEU A 132 7.49 -9.66 4.14
N ASP A 133 8.80 -9.47 4.32
CA ASP A 133 9.52 -9.76 5.55
C ASP A 133 9.66 -8.48 6.39
N THR A 134 8.54 -7.95 6.80
CA THR A 134 8.48 -6.82 7.72
C THR A 134 7.93 -7.28 9.06
N PRO A 135 8.34 -6.68 10.20
CA PRO A 135 7.69 -6.95 11.48
C PRO A 135 6.19 -6.73 11.33
N GLY A 136 5.43 -7.83 11.37
CA GLY A 136 4.05 -7.90 10.89
C GLY A 136 3.09 -6.86 11.45
N HIS A 137 3.34 -6.34 12.66
CA HIS A 137 2.50 -5.35 13.32
C HIS A 137 2.75 -3.91 12.84
N GLU A 138 4.01 -3.51 12.76
CA GLU A 138 4.37 -2.12 12.45
C GLU A 138 4.10 -1.78 10.99
N ALA A 139 4.39 -2.70 10.07
CA ALA A 139 4.12 -2.51 8.65
C ALA A 139 2.62 -2.38 8.35
N PHE A 140 1.78 -3.22 8.97
CA PHE A 140 0.33 -3.13 8.82
C PHE A 140 -0.24 -1.85 9.43
N THR A 141 0.22 -1.46 10.61
CA THR A 141 -0.30 -0.28 11.30
C THR A 141 0.12 1.01 10.59
N ALA A 142 1.39 1.15 10.24
CA ALA A 142 1.91 2.34 9.57
C ALA A 142 1.38 2.48 8.12
N MET A 143 1.35 1.38 7.36
CA MET A 143 0.85 1.38 5.97
C MET A 143 -0.66 1.58 5.91
N ARG A 144 -1.40 1.00 6.87
CA ARG A 144 -2.84 1.13 6.98
C ARG A 144 -3.30 2.52 7.41
N ALA A 145 -2.56 3.16 8.32
CA ALA A 145 -2.83 4.55 8.71
C ALA A 145 -2.76 5.52 7.50
N ARG A 146 -2.10 5.11 6.42
CA ARG A 146 -1.97 5.85 5.16
C ARG A 146 -2.89 5.35 4.04
N GLY A 147 -3.83 4.44 4.36
CA GLY A 147 -4.81 3.92 3.40
C GLY A 147 -4.25 2.95 2.34
N ALA A 148 -3.00 2.55 2.48
CA ALA A 148 -2.36 1.69 1.48
C ALA A 148 -2.62 0.20 1.75
N GLN A 149 -3.34 -0.44 0.86
CA GLN A 149 -3.49 -1.89 0.85
C GLN A 149 -2.32 -2.50 0.08
N VAL A 150 -1.36 -3.06 0.82
CA VAL A 150 -0.11 -3.60 0.23
C VAL A 150 -0.19 -5.11 0.05
N THR A 151 -0.94 -5.77 0.90
CA THR A 151 -1.00 -7.23 1.02
C THR A 151 -2.27 -7.78 0.39
N ASP A 152 -2.12 -8.83 -0.40
CA ASP A 152 -3.25 -9.56 -0.99
C ASP A 152 -3.71 -10.72 -0.10
N ILE A 153 -2.77 -11.37 0.59
CA ILE A 153 -3.01 -12.53 1.45
C ILE A 153 -2.20 -12.41 2.73
N ALA A 154 -2.80 -12.70 3.88
CA ALA A 154 -2.11 -12.78 5.15
C ALA A 154 -1.92 -14.25 5.54
N VAL A 155 -0.69 -14.65 5.87
CA VAL A 155 -0.38 -15.95 6.47
C VAL A 155 -0.26 -15.76 7.97
N LEU A 156 -1.17 -16.36 8.72
CA LEU A 156 -1.18 -16.37 10.18
C LEU A 156 -0.43 -17.59 10.69
N VAL A 157 0.68 -17.38 11.38
CA VAL A 157 1.48 -18.46 11.96
C VAL A 157 1.08 -18.66 13.41
N VAL A 158 0.64 -19.86 13.74
CA VAL A 158 0.27 -20.27 15.09
C VAL A 158 1.03 -21.53 15.46
N ALA A 159 1.72 -21.53 16.60
CA ALA A 159 2.43 -22.70 17.07
C ALA A 159 1.46 -23.75 17.65
N ALA A 160 1.61 -24.99 17.23
CA ALA A 160 0.72 -26.09 17.64
C ALA A 160 0.85 -26.49 19.12
N ASP A 161 1.94 -26.10 19.77
CA ASP A 161 2.22 -26.32 21.18
C ASP A 161 1.73 -25.21 22.11
N ASP A 162 1.64 -23.97 21.59
CA ASP A 162 1.25 -22.79 22.38
C ASP A 162 -0.21 -22.36 22.13
N GLY A 163 -0.73 -22.57 20.92
CA GLY A 163 -2.08 -22.14 20.52
C GLY A 163 -2.20 -20.64 20.22
N VAL A 164 -3.43 -20.15 20.31
CA VAL A 164 -3.75 -18.74 20.01
C VAL A 164 -3.33 -17.83 21.15
N MET A 165 -2.48 -16.85 20.85
CA MET A 165 -1.93 -15.87 21.78
C MET A 165 -2.50 -14.46 21.52
N PRO A 166 -2.35 -13.49 22.45
CA PRO A 166 -2.89 -12.14 22.27
C PRO A 166 -2.46 -11.46 20.96
N GLN A 167 -1.19 -11.58 20.57
CA GLN A 167 -0.70 -11.04 19.30
C GLN A 167 -1.28 -11.77 18.07
N THR A 168 -1.67 -13.03 18.22
CA THR A 168 -2.39 -13.76 17.17
C THR A 168 -3.76 -13.13 16.92
N LEU A 169 -4.49 -12.79 17.99
CA LEU A 169 -5.77 -12.11 17.90
C LEU A 169 -5.66 -10.72 17.26
N GLU A 170 -4.64 -10.00 17.65
CA GLU A 170 -4.33 -8.69 17.05
C GLU A 170 -4.08 -8.83 15.54
N ALA A 171 -3.29 -9.82 15.13
CA ALA A 171 -3.02 -10.10 13.72
C ALA A 171 -4.30 -10.46 12.95
N ILE A 172 -5.19 -11.28 13.53
CA ILE A 172 -6.50 -11.60 12.95
C ILE A 172 -7.35 -10.35 12.75
N ASN A 173 -7.42 -9.48 13.77
CA ASN A 173 -8.19 -8.25 13.71
C ASN A 173 -7.63 -7.29 12.64
N HIS A 174 -6.32 -7.19 12.50
CA HIS A 174 -5.68 -6.39 11.47
C HIS A 174 -6.00 -6.90 10.06
N ALA A 175 -5.89 -8.19 9.82
CA ALA A 175 -6.18 -8.79 8.53
C ALA A 175 -7.67 -8.65 8.16
N LYS A 176 -8.60 -8.92 9.10
CA LYS A 176 -10.04 -8.74 8.91
C LYS A 176 -10.39 -7.28 8.58
N ALA A 177 -9.84 -6.35 9.33
CA ALA A 177 -10.10 -4.94 9.10
C ALA A 177 -9.52 -4.43 7.76
N ALA A 178 -8.45 -5.04 7.25
CA ALA A 178 -7.92 -4.81 5.90
C ALA A 178 -8.70 -5.58 4.81
N LYS A 179 -9.66 -6.43 5.20
CA LYS A 179 -10.40 -7.32 4.29
C LYS A 179 -9.49 -8.24 3.46
N VAL A 180 -8.39 -8.67 4.06
CA VAL A 180 -7.40 -9.56 3.43
C VAL A 180 -7.72 -11.00 3.85
N PRO A 181 -7.79 -11.97 2.91
CA PRO A 181 -7.98 -13.37 3.25
C PRO A 181 -6.82 -13.90 4.08
N ILE A 182 -7.14 -14.77 5.02
CA ILE A 182 -6.19 -15.37 5.96
C ILE A 182 -5.99 -16.83 5.60
N VAL A 183 -4.72 -17.22 5.44
CA VAL A 183 -4.28 -18.63 5.41
C VAL A 183 -3.54 -18.91 6.71
N VAL A 184 -3.90 -19.97 7.41
CA VAL A 184 -3.28 -20.33 8.70
C VAL A 184 -2.20 -21.38 8.48
N ALA A 185 -0.99 -21.08 8.97
CA ALA A 185 0.09 -22.05 9.08
C ALA A 185 0.21 -22.50 10.55
N ILE A 186 -0.19 -23.73 10.84
CA ILE A 186 -0.04 -24.32 12.17
C ILE A 186 1.36 -24.91 12.26
N ASN A 187 2.27 -24.17 12.87
CA ASN A 187 3.70 -24.48 12.91
C ASN A 187 4.07 -25.36 14.13
N LYS A 188 5.28 -25.89 14.12
CA LYS A 188 5.85 -26.71 15.20
C LYS A 188 5.10 -28.02 15.45
N ILE A 189 4.52 -28.61 14.42
CA ILE A 189 3.82 -29.92 14.54
C ILE A 189 4.74 -31.06 14.94
N ASP A 190 6.06 -30.88 14.84
CA ASP A 190 7.10 -31.82 15.23
C ASP A 190 7.35 -31.86 16.75
N LYS A 191 6.85 -30.90 17.51
CA LYS A 191 7.06 -30.85 18.95
C LYS A 191 6.19 -31.85 19.71
N PRO A 192 6.73 -32.46 20.81
CA PRO A 192 5.91 -33.21 21.75
C PRO A 192 4.88 -32.25 22.37
N GLY A 193 3.62 -32.68 22.42
CA GLY A 193 2.50 -31.83 22.88
C GLY A 193 1.87 -30.94 21.83
N ALA A 194 2.35 -30.97 20.60
CA ALA A 194 1.68 -30.30 19.49
C ALA A 194 0.26 -30.82 19.28
N ASN A 195 -0.73 -29.91 19.27
CA ASN A 195 -2.13 -30.28 19.08
C ASN A 195 -2.78 -29.34 18.03
N PRO A 196 -2.66 -29.63 16.72
CA PRO A 196 -3.26 -28.86 15.67
C PRO A 196 -4.79 -28.70 15.77
N GLU A 197 -5.49 -29.75 16.24
CA GLU A 197 -6.94 -29.71 16.39
C GLU A 197 -7.40 -28.71 17.46
N HIS A 198 -6.64 -28.59 18.54
CA HIS A 198 -6.90 -27.60 19.58
C HIS A 198 -6.72 -26.16 19.03
N VAL A 199 -5.70 -25.93 18.19
CA VAL A 199 -5.48 -24.63 17.51
C VAL A 199 -6.65 -24.30 16.59
N LYS A 200 -7.12 -25.27 15.80
CA LYS A 200 -8.31 -25.09 14.93
C LYS A 200 -9.55 -24.72 15.76
N GLN A 201 -9.74 -25.36 16.92
CA GLN A 201 -10.84 -25.05 17.82
C GLN A 201 -10.75 -23.61 18.34
N GLN A 202 -9.58 -23.17 18.83
CA GLN A 202 -9.37 -21.81 19.31
C GLN A 202 -9.60 -20.77 18.20
N LEU A 203 -9.13 -21.04 17.00
CA LEU A 203 -9.32 -20.13 15.84
C LEU A 203 -10.80 -20.05 15.45
N SER A 204 -11.57 -21.13 15.59
CA SER A 204 -13.01 -21.12 15.30
C SER A 204 -13.81 -20.19 16.22
N GLU A 205 -13.36 -19.99 17.47
CA GLU A 205 -13.93 -19.02 18.41
C GLU A 205 -13.75 -17.57 17.94
N HIS A 206 -12.79 -17.34 17.03
CA HIS A 206 -12.51 -16.05 16.41
C HIS A 206 -12.96 -15.95 14.94
N GLU A 207 -13.96 -16.75 14.56
CA GLU A 207 -14.56 -16.77 13.22
C GLU A 207 -13.60 -17.23 12.09
N LEU A 208 -12.55 -17.97 12.43
CA LEU A 208 -11.68 -18.65 11.49
C LEU A 208 -11.95 -20.15 11.58
N VAL A 209 -12.91 -20.62 10.81
CA VAL A 209 -13.33 -22.02 10.80
C VAL A 209 -12.58 -22.75 9.69
N ALA A 210 -11.93 -23.86 10.04
CA ALA A 210 -11.17 -24.68 9.09
C ALA A 210 -12.10 -25.27 8.00
N GLU A 211 -11.58 -25.43 6.79
CA GLU A 211 -12.31 -26.06 5.69
C GLU A 211 -12.78 -27.48 6.03
N ASP A 212 -11.94 -28.26 6.75
CA ASP A 212 -12.27 -29.60 7.22
C ASP A 212 -13.50 -29.63 8.13
N TRP A 213 -13.85 -28.51 8.75
CA TRP A 213 -14.99 -28.33 9.65
C TRP A 213 -16.16 -27.59 8.98
N GLY A 214 -16.11 -27.46 7.64
CA GLY A 214 -17.15 -26.79 6.87
C GLY A 214 -17.02 -25.26 6.82
N GLY A 215 -15.87 -24.71 7.22
CA GLY A 215 -15.56 -23.30 7.08
C GLY A 215 -14.91 -22.94 5.74
N ASP A 216 -14.35 -21.76 5.68
CA ASP A 216 -13.69 -21.18 4.49
C ASP A 216 -12.20 -20.86 4.69
N THR A 217 -11.67 -21.12 5.88
CA THR A 217 -10.28 -20.81 6.22
C THR A 217 -9.37 -22.00 5.96
N ILE A 218 -8.38 -21.82 5.10
CA ILE A 218 -7.36 -22.82 4.81
C ILE A 218 -6.37 -22.87 5.97
N MET A 219 -6.19 -24.03 6.57
CA MET A 219 -5.23 -24.27 7.66
C MET A 219 -4.29 -25.38 7.27
N VAL A 220 -2.99 -25.08 7.23
CA VAL A 220 -1.94 -26.02 6.81
C VAL A 220 -1.02 -26.34 7.99
N PRO A 221 -0.90 -27.62 8.40
CA PRO A 221 0.07 -28.03 9.39
C PRO A 221 1.49 -28.00 8.77
N VAL A 222 2.42 -27.34 9.45
CA VAL A 222 3.80 -27.18 8.99
C VAL A 222 4.81 -27.37 10.13
N SER A 223 6.03 -27.75 9.76
CA SER A 223 7.20 -27.67 10.63
C SER A 223 8.32 -26.93 9.89
N ALA A 224 8.57 -25.69 10.26
CA ALA A 224 9.71 -24.94 9.72
C ALA A 224 11.03 -25.65 10.04
N LYS A 225 11.18 -26.21 11.23
CA LYS A 225 12.39 -26.92 11.66
C LYS A 225 12.68 -28.18 10.83
N GLN A 226 11.65 -28.96 10.54
CA GLN A 226 11.77 -30.20 9.75
C GLN A 226 11.49 -30.01 8.27
N LYS A 227 11.17 -28.78 7.84
CA LYS A 227 10.80 -28.42 6.46
C LYS A 227 9.60 -29.22 5.92
N MET A 228 8.65 -29.54 6.79
CA MET A 228 7.44 -30.30 6.43
C MET A 228 6.27 -29.33 6.15
N GLY A 229 5.46 -29.69 5.14
CA GLY A 229 4.24 -28.95 4.80
C GLY A 229 4.46 -27.61 4.12
N ILE A 230 5.70 -27.20 3.84
CA ILE A 230 6.01 -25.88 3.26
C ILE A 230 5.47 -25.77 1.83
N ASN A 231 5.64 -26.80 1.01
CA ASN A 231 5.12 -26.80 -0.36
C ASN A 231 3.59 -26.76 -0.37
N ASP A 232 2.94 -27.48 0.53
CA ASP A 232 1.48 -27.49 0.66
C ASP A 232 0.98 -26.09 1.04
N LEU A 233 1.68 -25.40 1.94
CA LEU A 233 1.37 -24.02 2.32
C LEU A 233 1.47 -23.07 1.11
N LEU A 234 2.54 -23.16 0.33
CA LEU A 234 2.74 -22.34 -0.86
C LEU A 234 1.68 -22.61 -1.94
N GLU A 235 1.29 -23.89 -2.13
CA GLU A 235 0.22 -24.26 -3.05
C GLU A 235 -1.14 -23.71 -2.63
N MET A 236 -1.44 -23.73 -1.32
CA MET A 236 -2.68 -23.15 -0.79
C MET A 236 -2.71 -21.64 -0.93
N ILE A 237 -1.59 -20.96 -0.73
CA ILE A 237 -1.47 -19.52 -1.00
C ILE A 237 -1.76 -19.22 -2.48
N LEU A 238 -1.22 -20.00 -3.40
CA LEU A 238 -1.51 -19.83 -4.84
C LEU A 238 -2.98 -20.08 -5.16
N LEU A 239 -3.61 -21.05 -4.51
CA LEU A 239 -5.03 -21.33 -4.70
C LEU A 239 -5.89 -20.14 -4.27
N VAL A 240 -5.62 -19.57 -3.10
CA VAL A 240 -6.32 -18.36 -2.63
C VAL A 240 -6.09 -17.18 -3.57
N ALA A 241 -4.86 -17.02 -4.07
CA ALA A 241 -4.53 -15.97 -5.04
C ALA A 241 -5.31 -16.12 -6.35
N GLU A 242 -5.49 -17.34 -6.85
CA GLU A 242 -6.29 -17.61 -8.05
C GLU A 242 -7.77 -17.25 -7.84
N MET A 243 -8.31 -17.54 -6.67
CA MET A 243 -9.70 -17.17 -6.33
C MET A 243 -9.92 -15.65 -6.27
N GLN A 244 -8.87 -14.89 -6.00
CA GLN A 244 -8.93 -13.42 -5.94
C GLN A 244 -8.77 -12.74 -7.30
N GLU A 245 -8.39 -13.47 -8.34
CA GLU A 245 -8.16 -12.93 -9.69
C GLU A 245 -7.28 -11.66 -9.71
N LEU A 246 -6.14 -11.72 -9.03
CA LEU A 246 -5.22 -10.58 -8.91
C LEU A 246 -4.67 -10.15 -10.26
N LYS A 247 -4.94 -8.93 -10.65
CA LYS A 247 -4.58 -8.35 -11.95
C LYS A 247 -3.93 -6.98 -11.78
N ALA A 248 -3.09 -6.60 -12.75
CA ALA A 248 -2.52 -5.26 -12.86
C ALA A 248 -2.22 -4.96 -14.34
N ASN A 249 -2.08 -3.69 -14.69
CA ASN A 249 -1.67 -3.27 -16.03
C ASN A 249 -0.16 -3.03 -16.06
N PRO A 250 0.65 -3.90 -16.70
CA PRO A 250 2.10 -3.72 -16.78
C PRO A 250 2.53 -2.63 -17.76
N ASN A 251 1.65 -2.18 -18.67
CA ASN A 251 1.98 -1.28 -19.77
C ASN A 251 1.73 0.20 -19.49
N ARG A 252 1.70 0.58 -18.21
CA ARG A 252 1.54 1.98 -17.79
C ARG A 252 2.70 2.43 -16.92
N ASP A 253 2.71 3.72 -16.58
CA ASP A 253 3.64 4.28 -15.63
C ASP A 253 3.51 3.60 -14.26
N ALA A 254 4.65 3.33 -13.65
CA ALA A 254 4.70 2.57 -12.41
C ALA A 254 4.01 3.30 -11.26
N ARG A 255 3.25 2.54 -10.50
CA ARG A 255 2.76 2.89 -9.18
C ARG A 255 3.11 1.80 -8.20
N GLY A 256 3.43 2.20 -7.00
CA GLY A 256 3.81 1.26 -5.96
C GLY A 256 3.81 1.92 -4.60
N ILE A 257 4.39 1.23 -3.66
CA ILE A 257 4.46 1.67 -2.28
C ILE A 257 5.87 1.47 -1.73
N ILE A 258 6.28 2.36 -0.86
CA ILE A 258 7.55 2.25 -0.14
C ILE A 258 7.37 1.25 1.01
N ILE A 259 8.11 0.16 0.96
CA ILE A 259 8.13 -0.84 2.04
C ILE A 259 9.03 -0.36 3.16
N GLU A 260 10.24 0.04 2.81
CA GLU A 260 11.24 0.61 3.72
C GLU A 260 12.15 1.58 2.98
N ALA A 261 12.77 2.49 3.70
CA ALA A 261 13.76 3.39 3.15
C ALA A 261 14.80 3.78 4.20
N GLN A 262 16.01 4.00 3.76
CA GLN A 262 17.12 4.38 4.62
C GLN A 262 18.13 5.26 3.90
N LEU A 263 18.91 5.99 4.69
CA LEU A 263 20.06 6.73 4.17
C LEU A 263 21.31 5.86 4.26
N ASP A 264 21.80 5.40 3.11
CA ASP A 264 23.06 4.67 3.01
C ASP A 264 24.23 5.65 2.87
N LYS A 265 25.30 5.44 3.64
CA LYS A 265 26.47 6.34 3.66
C LYS A 265 27.21 6.44 2.32
N GLY A 266 27.13 5.41 1.49
CA GLY A 266 27.82 5.35 0.19
C GLY A 266 26.91 5.57 -1.01
N ARG A 267 25.63 5.17 -0.91
CA ARG A 267 24.68 5.18 -2.01
C ARG A 267 23.63 6.30 -1.93
N GLY A 268 23.58 7.01 -0.79
CA GLY A 268 22.56 8.04 -0.53
C GLY A 268 21.22 7.44 -0.12
N PRO A 269 20.09 8.15 -0.38
CA PRO A 269 18.74 7.62 -0.10
C PRO A 269 18.48 6.34 -0.90
N VAL A 270 18.07 5.30 -0.20
CA VAL A 270 17.74 3.98 -0.74
C VAL A 270 16.34 3.62 -0.29
N ALA A 271 15.48 3.26 -1.21
CA ALA A 271 14.11 2.89 -0.91
C ALA A 271 13.76 1.53 -1.54
N THR A 272 13.18 0.64 -0.75
CA THR A 272 12.58 -0.59 -1.26
C THR A 272 11.15 -0.29 -1.67
N VAL A 273 10.89 -0.45 -2.95
CA VAL A 273 9.59 -0.20 -3.58
C VAL A 273 8.96 -1.52 -3.97
N LEU A 274 7.70 -1.71 -3.62
CA LEU A 274 6.86 -2.75 -4.19
C LEU A 274 6.03 -2.12 -5.31
N VAL A 275 6.30 -2.50 -6.54
CA VAL A 275 5.50 -2.06 -7.69
C VAL A 275 4.16 -2.76 -7.64
N GLN A 276 3.07 -2.00 -7.60
CA GLN A 276 1.70 -2.54 -7.56
C GLN A 276 1.05 -2.56 -8.95
N ASN A 277 1.32 -1.53 -9.73
CA ASN A 277 0.78 -1.38 -11.08
C ASN A 277 1.81 -0.71 -11.99
N GLY A 278 1.73 -0.96 -13.28
CA GLY A 278 2.69 -0.44 -14.25
C GLY A 278 4.06 -1.11 -14.18
N THR A 279 5.01 -0.57 -14.91
CA THR A 279 6.40 -1.04 -14.94
C THR A 279 7.35 0.13 -14.69
N LEU A 280 8.20 -0.01 -13.70
CA LEU A 280 9.24 0.98 -13.37
C LEU A 280 10.50 0.68 -14.18
N HIS A 281 11.09 1.71 -14.78
CA HIS A 281 12.31 1.62 -15.57
C HIS A 281 13.42 2.48 -14.99
N ILE A 282 14.66 2.12 -15.27
CA ILE A 282 15.80 3.01 -15.02
C ILE A 282 15.64 4.27 -15.87
N GLY A 283 15.82 5.43 -15.24
CA GLY A 283 15.66 6.75 -15.89
C GLY A 283 14.27 7.38 -15.68
N ASP A 284 13.29 6.62 -15.19
CA ASP A 284 11.99 7.17 -14.83
C ASP A 284 12.13 8.21 -13.71
N SER A 285 11.38 9.30 -13.83
CA SER A 285 11.20 10.25 -12.73
C SER A 285 10.10 9.76 -11.81
N ILE A 286 10.38 9.71 -10.53
CA ILE A 286 9.46 9.21 -9.51
C ILE A 286 9.27 10.21 -8.39
N ILE A 287 8.12 10.12 -7.76
CA ILE A 287 7.80 10.75 -6.48
C ILE A 287 7.46 9.66 -5.47
N ALA A 288 7.92 9.84 -4.24
CA ALA A 288 7.56 9.00 -3.10
C ALA A 288 7.42 9.86 -1.85
N GLY A 289 6.18 10.05 -1.38
CA GLY A 289 5.91 11.01 -0.31
C GLY A 289 6.34 12.43 -0.68
N THR A 290 7.33 12.97 0.01
CA THR A 290 7.97 14.27 -0.26
C THR A 290 9.29 14.16 -1.02
N ALA A 291 9.79 12.94 -1.24
CA ALA A 291 11.01 12.69 -2.00
C ALA A 291 10.69 12.54 -3.50
N TYR A 292 11.58 13.02 -4.34
CA TYR A 292 11.49 12.85 -5.79
C TYR A 292 12.89 12.59 -6.37
N GLY A 293 12.95 12.11 -7.58
CA GLY A 293 14.22 11.91 -8.28
C GLY A 293 14.08 11.01 -9.50
N LYS A 294 15.21 10.80 -10.18
CA LYS A 294 15.32 9.84 -11.28
C LYS A 294 15.89 8.52 -10.77
N VAL A 295 15.28 7.43 -11.20
CA VAL A 295 15.77 6.07 -10.91
C VAL A 295 17.13 5.88 -11.58
N ARG A 296 18.18 5.90 -10.80
CA ARG A 296 19.58 5.69 -11.27
C ARG A 296 19.92 4.22 -11.39
N ALA A 297 19.45 3.43 -10.46
CA ALA A 297 19.64 1.99 -10.42
C ALA A 297 18.48 1.32 -9.68
N MET A 298 18.21 0.09 -10.06
CA MET A 298 17.27 -0.80 -9.35
C MET A 298 17.99 -2.12 -9.06
N ILE A 299 17.78 -2.65 -7.87
CA ILE A 299 18.36 -3.90 -7.41
C ILE A 299 17.22 -4.80 -6.95
N ASN A 300 17.18 -6.03 -7.43
CA ASN A 300 16.17 -6.99 -7.02
C ASN A 300 16.50 -7.63 -5.66
N ASP A 301 15.62 -8.51 -5.18
CA ASP A 301 15.77 -9.25 -3.92
C ASP A 301 16.98 -10.22 -3.90
N ARG A 302 17.58 -10.51 -5.06
CA ARG A 302 18.81 -11.30 -5.21
C ARG A 302 20.10 -10.47 -5.27
N GLY A 303 19.98 -9.13 -5.19
CA GLY A 303 21.11 -8.22 -5.31
C GLY A 303 21.57 -7.95 -6.74
N GLU A 304 20.81 -8.36 -7.72
CA GLU A 304 21.11 -8.15 -9.12
C GLU A 304 20.54 -6.81 -9.61
N LYS A 305 21.33 -6.12 -10.44
CA LYS A 305 20.85 -4.90 -11.10
C LYS A 305 19.83 -5.26 -12.18
N VAL A 306 18.66 -4.66 -12.10
CA VAL A 306 17.57 -4.83 -13.08
C VAL A 306 17.25 -3.53 -13.77
N LYS A 307 16.83 -3.62 -15.04
CA LYS A 307 16.48 -2.46 -15.87
C LYS A 307 15.01 -2.06 -15.74
N LYS A 308 14.16 -3.01 -15.36
CA LYS A 308 12.72 -2.82 -15.22
C LYS A 308 12.16 -3.65 -14.06
N ALA A 309 11.10 -3.16 -13.45
CA ALA A 309 10.34 -3.84 -12.42
C ALA A 309 8.86 -3.76 -12.72
N GLY A 310 8.23 -4.91 -12.95
CA GLY A 310 6.80 -5.03 -13.24
C GLY A 310 5.94 -5.17 -11.97
N PRO A 311 4.62 -5.38 -12.13
CA PRO A 311 3.69 -5.52 -11.01
C PRO A 311 4.08 -6.63 -10.04
N SER A 312 3.91 -6.38 -8.75
CA SER A 312 4.28 -7.23 -7.61
C SER A 312 5.79 -7.49 -7.47
N MET A 313 6.64 -6.79 -8.19
CA MET A 313 8.09 -6.95 -8.08
C MET A 313 8.65 -5.99 -7.02
N PRO A 314 9.33 -6.49 -5.96
CA PRO A 314 10.05 -5.65 -5.04
C PRO A 314 11.41 -5.28 -5.62
N VAL A 315 11.78 -4.00 -5.52
CA VAL A 315 13.09 -3.50 -5.96
C VAL A 315 13.60 -2.44 -5.02
N GLU A 316 14.90 -2.42 -4.81
CA GLU A 316 15.62 -1.34 -4.17
C GLU A 316 15.93 -0.27 -5.21
N VAL A 317 15.50 0.95 -4.97
CA VAL A 317 15.65 2.08 -5.90
C VAL A 317 16.64 3.09 -5.35
N LEU A 318 17.54 3.53 -6.22
CA LEU A 318 18.54 4.58 -5.96
C LEU A 318 18.24 5.81 -6.81
N GLY A 319 18.46 7.00 -6.26
CA GLY A 319 18.34 8.26 -7.01
C GLY A 319 17.31 9.25 -6.46
N LEU A 320 16.65 8.94 -5.36
CA LEU A 320 15.75 9.87 -4.67
C LEU A 320 16.51 11.03 -4.02
N SER A 321 15.88 12.19 -3.93
CA SER A 321 16.43 13.40 -3.30
C SER A 321 16.53 13.30 -1.79
N ASP A 322 15.66 12.52 -1.16
CA ASP A 322 15.56 12.34 0.27
C ASP A 322 15.02 10.93 0.58
N VAL A 323 15.00 10.56 1.85
CA VAL A 323 14.48 9.28 2.33
C VAL A 323 12.96 9.37 2.49
N PRO A 324 12.17 8.64 1.69
CA PRO A 324 10.72 8.57 1.88
C PRO A 324 10.38 7.76 3.12
N GLN A 325 9.12 7.81 3.53
CA GLN A 325 8.65 7.02 4.65
C GLN A 325 8.04 5.69 4.19
N ALA A 326 8.14 4.66 5.02
CA ALA A 326 7.43 3.41 4.78
C ALA A 326 5.92 3.68 4.68
N GLY A 327 5.27 3.08 3.68
CA GLY A 327 3.86 3.32 3.37
C GLY A 327 3.58 4.52 2.47
N ASP A 328 4.59 5.30 2.09
CA ASP A 328 4.40 6.36 1.09
C ASP A 328 4.09 5.75 -0.27
N GLU A 329 3.13 6.34 -0.97
CA GLU A 329 2.84 5.99 -2.36
C GLU A 329 3.97 6.47 -3.27
N MET A 330 4.42 5.60 -4.17
CA MET A 330 5.38 5.91 -5.23
C MET A 330 4.68 5.93 -6.57
N ALA A 331 4.96 6.95 -7.38
CA ALA A 331 4.49 7.02 -8.75
C ALA A 331 5.58 7.51 -9.70
N ALA A 332 5.64 6.91 -10.88
CA ALA A 332 6.41 7.43 -12.00
C ALA A 332 5.59 8.54 -12.68
N LEU A 333 6.18 9.71 -12.83
CA LEU A 333 5.55 10.90 -13.38
C LEU A 333 6.58 11.67 -14.22
N GLU A 334 6.11 12.66 -14.97
CA GLU A 334 7.02 13.62 -15.58
C GLU A 334 7.84 14.38 -14.51
N GLU A 335 9.11 14.64 -14.80
CA GLU A 335 10.05 15.23 -13.84
C GLU A 335 9.55 16.54 -13.23
N HIS A 336 8.98 17.42 -14.06
CA HIS A 336 8.45 18.69 -13.61
C HIS A 336 7.26 18.50 -12.64
N LEU A 337 6.36 17.57 -12.95
CA LEU A 337 5.19 17.27 -12.13
C LEU A 337 5.60 16.64 -10.80
N ALA A 338 6.51 15.67 -10.82
CA ALA A 338 7.03 15.03 -9.61
C ALA A 338 7.66 16.05 -8.65
N ARG A 339 8.47 16.96 -9.17
CA ARG A 339 9.08 18.03 -8.39
C ARG A 339 8.04 18.99 -7.80
N THR A 340 7.06 19.42 -8.60
CA THR A 340 6.01 20.34 -8.16
C THR A 340 5.17 19.75 -7.03
N ILE A 341 4.78 18.48 -7.14
CA ILE A 341 4.04 17.77 -6.10
C ILE A 341 4.86 17.68 -4.82
N ALA A 342 6.14 17.30 -4.93
CA ALA A 342 7.05 17.19 -3.77
C ALA A 342 7.21 18.53 -3.04
N GLU A 343 7.46 19.62 -3.76
CA GLU A 343 7.63 20.96 -3.20
C GLU A 343 6.35 21.43 -2.48
N LYS A 344 5.17 21.17 -3.03
CA LYS A 344 3.89 21.49 -2.40
C LYS A 344 3.62 20.66 -1.14
N ARG A 345 3.92 19.37 -1.18
CA ARG A 345 3.80 18.48 -0.01
C ARG A 345 4.72 18.93 1.13
N ILE A 346 5.96 19.30 0.83
CA ILE A 346 6.90 19.87 1.80
C ILE A 346 6.35 21.18 2.40
N GLY A 347 5.80 22.06 1.56
CA GLY A 347 5.18 23.30 2.00
C GLY A 347 4.03 23.06 2.97
N LYS A 348 3.13 22.11 2.64
CA LYS A 348 1.98 21.72 3.50
C LYS A 348 2.44 21.18 4.85
N GLN A 349 3.41 20.26 4.85
CA GLN A 349 3.98 19.71 6.10
C GLN A 349 4.60 20.79 7.00
N ARG A 350 5.33 21.75 6.41
CA ARG A 350 5.90 22.86 7.20
C ARG A 350 4.83 23.73 7.84
N THR A 351 3.73 23.97 7.13
CA THR A 351 2.61 24.77 7.65
C THR A 351 1.88 24.05 8.79
N GLU A 352 1.70 22.73 8.68
CA GLU A 352 1.08 21.90 9.72
C GLU A 352 1.95 21.79 10.98
N LEU A 353 3.28 21.84 10.86
CA LEU A 353 4.20 21.82 11.99
C LEU A 353 4.29 23.17 12.74
N ILE A 354 3.85 24.27 12.14
CA ILE A 354 3.90 25.61 12.71
C ILE A 354 2.58 25.96 13.42
N ASN A 355 1.49 25.28 13.09
CA ASN A 355 0.17 25.41 13.75
C ASN A 355 0.01 24.38 14.88
#